data_bb6c553aa10eb16bbb77eaa072d73910
#
_entry.id   bb6c553aa10eb16bbb77eaa072d73910
#
_cell.length_a   1.000
_cell.length_b   1.000
_cell.length_c   1.000
_cell.angle_alpha   90.00
_cell.angle_beta   90.00
_cell.angle_gamma   90.00
#
_symmetry.space_group_name_H-M   'P 1'
#
loop_
_entity.id
_entity.type
_entity.pdbx_description
1 polymer ?
#
loop_
_entity_poly.entity_id
_entity_poly.type
_entity_poly.pdbx_seq_one_letter_code
_entity_poly.pdbx_strand_id
1 'polypeptide(L)'
;MVGGVNLRPLADSTLIVAAVFYGVLLAVAVAAGLFGIWLGFILLLSLWRYSYAVLRATAQGRRKLLAPELETLNPIGDWRLVMHFIAFPALLIVLAWVRPFGAQGFGLALNFAAAFAVILVFPASAAMMGITSRLEAAFNPASLGHVMRTLGQNYYMLVAVCAGVWLAAALVPAGLSAMGLVTRGIGFSFAAWAVLVTFALTGTLLREHRNDFDIAGEIETETERLARLERLEWRKTLDLAYASMRSNLVAEGYATLRRLSAEHHDSLEIEYWLFDNMLEWEDRRHALEIGARLVERHVADGDMTLALELFTRCRRMSPSFTVQPAAAAALAGFARSIGRDGAADELATGG
;
A
#
# COMPACT_ATOMS: atom_id res chain seq x y z
N MET A 1 -12.05 -2.03 20.36
CA MET A 1 -12.53 -0.87 19.58
C MET A 1 -13.21 0.11 20.53
N VAL A 2 -12.89 1.38 20.43
CA VAL A 2 -13.57 2.45 21.15
C VAL A 2 -14.13 3.38 20.09
N GLY A 3 -15.47 3.50 20.00
CA GLY A 3 -16.13 4.39 19.05
C GLY A 3 -15.75 4.20 17.57
N GLY A 4 -15.46 2.97 17.13
CA GLY A 4 -15.03 2.68 15.76
C GLY A 4 -13.51 2.77 15.51
N VAL A 5 -12.71 3.27 16.44
CA VAL A 5 -11.26 3.33 16.30
C VAL A 5 -10.60 2.06 16.81
N ASN A 6 -9.78 1.43 15.95
CA ASN A 6 -9.04 0.24 16.31
C ASN A 6 -7.76 0.60 17.11
N LEU A 7 -7.73 0.25 18.39
CA LEU A 7 -6.64 0.61 19.30
C LEU A 7 -5.45 -0.40 19.31
N ARG A 8 -5.47 -1.42 18.47
CA ARG A 8 -4.35 -2.39 18.37
C ARG A 8 -2.96 -1.74 18.21
N PRO A 9 -2.79 -0.63 17.44
CA PRO A 9 -1.48 0.01 17.31
C PRO A 9 -0.86 0.50 18.61
N LEU A 10 -1.65 0.79 19.66
CA LEU A 10 -1.14 1.21 20.96
C LEU A 10 -0.25 0.16 21.63
N ALA A 11 -0.50 -1.12 21.39
CA ALA A 11 0.22 -2.24 21.99
C ALA A 11 1.10 -3.00 20.98
N ASP A 12 1.33 -2.45 19.80
CA ASP A 12 2.17 -3.08 18.78
C ASP A 12 3.64 -3.05 19.21
N SER A 13 4.23 -4.24 19.34
CA SER A 13 5.62 -4.40 19.79
C SER A 13 6.63 -3.76 18.83
N THR A 14 6.35 -3.75 17.53
CA THR A 14 7.23 -3.13 16.52
C THR A 14 7.29 -1.62 16.70
N LEU A 15 6.14 -0.98 16.98
CA LEU A 15 6.08 0.46 17.27
C LEU A 15 6.79 0.81 18.57
N ILE A 16 6.64 -0.02 19.61
CA ILE A 16 7.31 0.17 20.89
C ILE A 16 8.83 0.07 20.71
N VAL A 17 9.32 -0.97 20.03
CA VAL A 17 10.76 -1.16 19.77
C VAL A 17 11.32 0.00 18.94
N ALA A 18 10.63 0.41 17.88
CA ALA A 18 11.04 1.57 17.07
C ALA A 18 11.07 2.86 17.92
N ALA A 19 10.07 3.09 18.76
CA ALA A 19 10.01 4.25 19.63
C ALA A 19 11.17 4.29 20.63
N VAL A 20 11.50 3.15 21.25
CA VAL A 20 12.67 3.03 22.16
C VAL A 20 13.97 3.30 21.40
N PHE A 21 14.13 2.71 20.21
CA PHE A 21 15.31 2.94 19.36
C PHE A 21 15.51 4.44 19.06
N TYR A 22 14.48 5.12 18.53
CA TYR A 22 14.56 6.55 18.25
C TYR A 22 14.76 7.38 19.54
N GLY A 23 14.09 7.02 20.61
CA GLY A 23 14.21 7.72 21.90
C GLY A 23 15.62 7.68 22.48
N VAL A 24 16.27 6.53 22.43
CA VAL A 24 17.67 6.37 22.87
C VAL A 24 18.61 7.19 21.98
N LEU A 25 18.45 7.10 20.65
CA LEU A 25 19.29 7.87 19.72
C LEU A 25 19.12 9.39 19.91
N LEU A 26 17.90 9.88 20.11
CA LEU A 26 17.62 11.29 20.37
C LEU A 26 18.24 11.74 21.71
N ALA A 27 18.20 10.90 22.74
CA ALA A 27 18.85 11.21 24.02
C ALA A 27 20.38 11.33 23.88
N VAL A 28 21.00 10.43 23.10
CA VAL A 28 22.43 10.49 22.78
C VAL A 28 22.75 11.76 21.96
N ALA A 29 21.90 12.08 20.98
CA ALA A 29 22.06 13.31 20.18
C ALA A 29 22.06 14.55 21.08
N VAL A 30 21.10 14.66 22.01
CA VAL A 30 21.06 15.80 22.96
C VAL A 30 22.30 15.86 23.83
N ALA A 31 22.88 14.72 24.23
CA ALA A 31 24.11 14.67 25.02
C ALA A 31 25.36 15.10 24.22
N ALA A 32 25.33 15.01 22.88
CA ALA A 32 26.47 15.35 22.00
C ALA A 32 26.61 16.86 21.71
N GLY A 33 25.86 17.72 22.41
CA GLY A 33 25.99 19.19 22.31
C GLY A 33 25.65 19.73 20.92
N LEU A 34 26.48 20.64 20.39
CA LEU A 34 26.21 21.31 19.10
C LEU A 34 26.11 20.33 17.93
N PHE A 35 26.98 19.32 17.88
CA PHE A 35 26.90 18.26 16.87
C PHE A 35 25.58 17.45 16.99
N GLY A 36 25.12 17.28 18.22
CA GLY A 36 23.87 16.59 18.51
C GLY A 36 22.61 17.26 17.96
N ILE A 37 22.64 18.59 17.76
CA ILE A 37 21.52 19.30 17.13
C ILE A 37 21.30 18.82 15.69
N TRP A 38 22.35 18.69 14.91
CA TRP A 38 22.28 18.18 13.53
C TRP A 38 21.86 16.71 13.51
N LEU A 39 22.47 15.89 14.37
CA LEU A 39 22.11 14.49 14.48
C LEU A 39 20.65 14.32 14.92
N GLY A 40 20.19 15.09 15.90
CA GLY A 40 18.80 15.10 16.36
C GLY A 40 17.82 15.49 15.24
N PHE A 41 18.15 16.50 14.44
CA PHE A 41 17.33 16.91 13.31
C PHE A 41 17.22 15.78 12.26
N ILE A 42 18.33 15.13 11.89
CA ILE A 42 18.33 13.99 10.98
C ILE A 42 17.48 12.82 11.53
N LEU A 43 17.61 12.53 12.83
CA LEU A 43 16.82 11.48 13.47
C LEU A 43 15.33 11.80 13.52
N LEU A 44 14.94 13.05 13.73
CA LEU A 44 13.54 13.48 13.69
C LEU A 44 12.97 13.37 12.29
N LEU A 45 13.71 13.74 11.24
CA LEU A 45 13.29 13.55 9.86
C LEU A 45 13.16 12.07 9.50
N SER A 46 14.07 11.23 9.98
CA SER A 46 14.00 9.78 9.82
C SER A 46 12.78 9.19 10.51
N LEU A 47 12.52 9.57 11.77
CA LEU A 47 11.31 9.18 12.52
C LEU A 47 10.03 9.58 11.77
N TRP A 48 10.01 10.80 11.23
CA TRP A 48 8.87 11.32 10.47
C TRP A 48 8.61 10.49 9.21
N ARG A 49 9.65 10.20 8.44
CA ARG A 49 9.53 9.34 7.26
C ARG A 49 9.06 7.94 7.61
N TYR A 50 9.62 7.35 8.66
CA TYR A 50 9.18 6.05 9.16
C TYR A 50 7.71 6.07 9.61
N SER A 51 7.25 7.16 10.21
CA SER A 51 5.85 7.34 10.60
C SER A 51 4.91 7.29 9.39
N TYR A 52 5.30 7.87 8.25
CA TYR A 52 4.55 7.74 6.99
C TYR A 52 4.58 6.32 6.43
N ALA A 53 5.69 5.60 6.56
CA ALA A 53 5.74 4.19 6.18
C ALA A 53 4.78 3.35 7.03
N VAL A 54 4.70 3.64 8.34
CA VAL A 54 3.73 3.02 9.26
C VAL A 54 2.30 3.36 8.87
N LEU A 55 1.98 4.63 8.57
CA LEU A 55 0.65 5.05 8.10
C LEU A 55 0.24 4.27 6.86
N ARG A 56 1.10 4.22 5.84
CA ARG A 56 0.83 3.50 4.60
C ARG A 56 0.66 2.00 4.84
N ALA A 57 1.53 1.39 5.66
CA ALA A 57 1.44 -0.03 5.99
C ALA A 57 0.12 -0.37 6.71
N THR A 58 -0.32 0.47 7.66
CA THR A 58 -1.59 0.27 8.39
C THR A 58 -2.80 0.53 7.50
N ALA A 59 -2.75 1.54 6.62
CA ALA A 59 -3.79 1.81 5.62
C ALA A 59 -3.93 0.66 4.60
N GLN A 60 -2.80 0.02 4.24
CA GLN A 60 -2.77 -1.17 3.39
C GLN A 60 -3.20 -2.46 4.11
N GLY A 61 -3.37 -2.42 5.42
CA GLY A 61 -3.78 -3.57 6.22
C GLY A 61 -2.69 -4.60 6.46
N ARG A 62 -1.43 -4.22 6.38
CA ARG A 62 -0.32 -5.12 6.69
C ARG A 62 -0.42 -5.61 8.14
N ARG A 63 -0.35 -6.92 8.33
CA ARG A 63 -0.41 -7.53 9.66
C ARG A 63 0.87 -7.35 10.47
N LYS A 64 2.01 -7.23 9.80
CA LYS A 64 3.32 -6.95 10.43
C LYS A 64 3.81 -5.61 9.94
N LEU A 65 4.04 -4.68 10.85
CA LEU A 65 4.70 -3.44 10.54
C LEU A 65 6.16 -3.71 10.23
N LEU A 66 6.69 -3.00 9.24
CA LEU A 66 8.08 -3.12 8.84
C LEU A 66 8.97 -2.60 9.99
N ALA A 67 9.99 -3.36 10.34
CA ALA A 67 11.09 -2.82 11.15
C ALA A 67 11.73 -1.63 10.41
N PRO A 68 12.34 -0.66 11.15
CA PRO A 68 13.06 0.43 10.49
C PRO A 68 14.19 -0.12 9.62
N GLU A 69 14.01 -0.09 8.30
CA GLU A 69 15.02 -0.48 7.32
C GLU A 69 15.87 0.74 6.93
N LEU A 70 17.10 0.51 6.46
CA LEU A 70 18.01 1.58 6.04
C LEU A 70 17.40 2.53 5.00
N GLU A 71 16.55 1.99 4.11
CA GLU A 71 15.84 2.81 3.12
C GLU A 71 14.79 3.72 3.75
N THR A 72 14.10 3.26 4.78
CA THR A 72 13.11 4.07 5.53
C THR A 72 13.78 5.05 6.48
N LEU A 73 15.04 4.79 6.86
CA LEU A 73 15.82 5.68 7.71
C LEU A 73 16.47 6.85 6.95
N ASN A 74 16.60 6.77 5.61
CA ASN A 74 17.17 7.85 4.81
C ASN A 74 16.23 9.07 4.78
N PRO A 75 16.53 10.19 5.45
CA PRO A 75 15.60 11.32 5.59
C PRO A 75 15.36 12.10 4.29
N ILE A 76 16.27 12.00 3.30
CA ILE A 76 16.30 12.87 2.11
C ILE A 76 15.54 12.25 0.93
N GLY A 77 15.15 10.97 1.01
CA GLY A 77 14.56 10.25 -0.13
C GLY A 77 13.21 10.78 -0.63
N ASP A 78 12.49 11.58 0.18
CA ASP A 78 11.25 12.26 -0.23
C ASP A 78 11.16 13.64 0.43
N TRP A 79 11.57 14.67 -0.32
CA TRP A 79 11.59 16.06 0.13
C TRP A 79 10.21 16.59 0.56
N ARG A 80 9.11 16.01 0.04
CA ARG A 80 7.74 16.40 0.38
C ARG A 80 7.42 16.10 1.85
N LEU A 81 7.89 14.94 2.34
CA LEU A 81 7.75 14.58 3.75
C LEU A 81 8.57 15.51 4.65
N VAL A 82 9.75 15.92 4.19
CA VAL A 82 10.59 16.90 4.88
C VAL A 82 9.88 18.26 4.98
N MET A 83 9.29 18.73 3.87
CA MET A 83 8.53 20.00 3.87
C MET A 83 7.29 19.92 4.75
N HIS A 84 6.58 18.80 4.74
CA HIS A 84 5.44 18.58 5.64
C HIS A 84 5.88 18.61 7.10
N PHE A 85 7.03 17.99 7.44
CA PHE A 85 7.61 18.05 8.78
C PHE A 85 7.92 19.48 9.22
N ILE A 86 8.55 20.27 8.35
CA ILE A 86 8.97 21.65 8.67
C ILE A 86 7.76 22.58 8.79
N ALA A 87 6.72 22.38 7.98
CA ALA A 87 5.57 23.26 7.91
C ALA A 87 4.77 23.33 9.25
N PHE A 88 4.62 22.21 9.97
CA PHE A 88 3.89 22.21 11.23
C PHE A 88 4.60 22.96 12.37
N PRO A 89 5.89 22.71 12.67
CA PRO A 89 6.63 23.54 13.63
C PRO A 89 6.72 25.01 13.20
N ALA A 90 6.92 25.29 11.90
CA ALA A 90 6.95 26.64 11.40
C ALA A 90 5.60 27.36 11.64
N LEU A 91 4.48 26.69 11.41
CA LEU A 91 3.15 27.22 11.71
C LEU A 91 3.00 27.53 13.20
N LEU A 92 3.42 26.62 14.09
CA LEU A 92 3.37 26.83 15.54
C LEU A 92 4.26 28.00 15.98
N ILE A 93 5.45 28.15 15.40
CA ILE A 93 6.35 29.27 15.66
C ILE A 93 5.70 30.59 15.23
N VAL A 94 5.13 30.62 14.00
CA VAL A 94 4.45 31.82 13.50
C VAL A 94 3.28 32.20 14.42
N LEU A 95 2.46 31.20 14.81
CA LEU A 95 1.35 31.43 15.73
C LEU A 95 1.81 31.93 17.12
N ALA A 96 2.96 31.43 17.60
CA ALA A 96 3.56 31.91 18.85
C ALA A 96 4.12 33.32 18.73
N TRP A 97 4.57 33.74 17.55
CA TRP A 97 5.10 35.08 17.27
C TRP A 97 4.00 36.14 17.08
N VAL A 98 2.85 35.76 16.56
CA VAL A 98 1.65 36.63 16.40
C VAL A 98 0.98 36.93 17.77
N ARG A 99 1.73 36.95 18.86
CA ARG A 99 1.18 37.36 20.17
C ARG A 99 0.73 38.83 20.09
N PRO A 100 -0.55 39.13 20.36
CA PRO A 100 -0.96 40.53 20.48
C PRO A 100 -0.26 41.15 21.67
N PHE A 101 0.59 42.14 21.38
CA PHE A 101 1.22 42.96 22.41
C PHE A 101 0.16 43.54 23.34
N GLY A 102 0.12 43.10 24.60
CA GLY A 102 -0.59 43.79 25.66
C GLY A 102 -1.76 43.10 26.38
N ALA A 103 -2.27 41.96 25.93
CA ALA A 103 -3.38 41.29 26.63
C ALA A 103 -2.97 39.87 27.06
N GLN A 104 -2.44 39.72 28.26
CA GLN A 104 -1.96 38.44 28.79
C GLN A 104 -3.00 37.31 28.72
N GLY A 105 -4.28 37.58 28.97
CA GLY A 105 -5.35 36.58 28.90
C GLY A 105 -5.75 36.20 27.47
N PHE A 106 -5.84 37.17 26.56
CA PHE A 106 -6.22 36.93 25.15
C PHE A 106 -5.13 36.16 24.38
N GLY A 107 -3.87 36.50 24.64
CA GLY A 107 -2.73 35.76 24.01
C GLY A 107 -2.67 34.30 24.41
N LEU A 108 -3.02 33.97 25.66
CA LEU A 108 -3.11 32.61 26.15
C LEU A 108 -4.24 31.82 25.44
N ALA A 109 -5.43 32.41 25.37
CA ALA A 109 -6.59 31.81 24.71
C ALA A 109 -6.33 31.57 23.23
N LEU A 110 -5.67 32.50 22.52
CA LEU A 110 -5.27 32.33 21.10
C LEU A 110 -4.28 31.21 20.91
N ASN A 111 -3.28 31.08 21.80
CA ASN A 111 -2.31 29.98 21.73
C ASN A 111 -2.98 28.61 21.94
N PHE A 112 -3.92 28.50 22.89
CA PHE A 112 -4.70 27.27 23.07
C PHE A 112 -5.57 26.95 21.86
N ALA A 113 -6.24 27.93 21.28
CA ALA A 113 -7.06 27.77 20.09
C ALA A 113 -6.21 27.31 18.89
N ALA A 114 -5.02 27.92 18.72
CA ALA A 114 -4.09 27.55 17.67
C ALA A 114 -3.52 26.13 17.85
N ALA A 115 -3.10 25.79 19.07
CA ALA A 115 -2.63 24.43 19.38
C ALA A 115 -3.74 23.39 19.14
N PHE A 116 -4.96 23.69 19.55
CA PHE A 116 -6.12 22.86 19.31
C PHE A 116 -6.41 22.70 17.82
N ALA A 117 -6.35 23.79 17.03
CA ALA A 117 -6.53 23.73 15.58
C ALA A 117 -5.46 22.85 14.91
N VAL A 118 -4.20 22.94 15.34
CA VAL A 118 -3.11 22.08 14.83
C VAL A 118 -3.38 20.61 15.18
N ILE A 119 -3.75 20.31 16.42
CA ILE A 119 -4.07 18.93 16.84
C ILE A 119 -5.26 18.39 16.03
N LEU A 120 -6.26 19.22 15.77
CA LEU A 120 -7.44 18.86 15.00
C LEU A 120 -7.10 18.60 13.52
N VAL A 121 -6.25 19.41 12.91
CA VAL A 121 -5.95 19.37 11.47
C VAL A 121 -4.87 18.32 11.15
N PHE A 122 -3.95 18.08 12.08
CA PHE A 122 -2.78 17.26 11.84
C PHE A 122 -3.08 15.83 11.31
N PRO A 123 -4.00 15.03 11.91
CA PRO A 123 -4.29 13.68 11.38
C PRO A 123 -4.87 13.71 9.97
N ALA A 124 -5.71 14.69 9.63
CA ALA A 124 -6.26 14.85 8.27
C ALA A 124 -5.15 15.23 7.27
N SER A 125 -4.25 16.12 7.65
CA SER A 125 -3.11 16.52 6.81
C SER A 125 -2.16 15.35 6.60
N ALA A 126 -1.84 14.59 7.65
CA ALA A 126 -1.03 13.38 7.56
C ALA A 126 -1.69 12.31 6.68
N ALA A 127 -3.01 12.14 6.79
CA ALA A 127 -3.80 11.25 5.95
C ALA A 127 -3.67 11.64 4.46
N MET A 128 -3.96 12.90 4.13
CA MET A 128 -3.88 13.40 2.75
C MET A 128 -2.47 13.28 2.19
N MET A 129 -1.45 13.63 2.97
CA MET A 129 -0.05 13.47 2.54
C MET A 129 0.33 12.00 2.34
N GLY A 130 -0.14 11.11 3.21
CA GLY A 130 0.11 9.68 3.13
C GLY A 130 -0.50 9.03 1.90
N ILE A 131 -1.70 9.47 1.50
CA ILE A 131 -2.47 8.94 0.37
C ILE A 131 -1.97 9.54 -0.95
N THR A 132 -2.01 10.86 -1.08
CA THR A 132 -1.80 11.54 -2.36
C THR A 132 -0.33 11.80 -2.67
N SER A 133 0.55 11.74 -1.66
CA SER A 133 1.95 12.18 -1.75
C SER A 133 2.08 13.60 -2.29
N ARG A 134 1.03 14.44 -2.15
CA ARG A 134 0.99 15.83 -2.63
C ARG A 134 0.90 16.79 -1.45
N LEU A 135 1.90 17.66 -1.35
CA LEU A 135 1.97 18.65 -0.27
C LEU A 135 0.79 19.62 -0.33
N GLU A 136 0.37 20.02 -1.52
CA GLU A 136 -0.76 20.92 -1.75
C GLU A 136 -2.07 20.35 -1.17
N ALA A 137 -2.32 19.07 -1.37
CA ALA A 137 -3.51 18.38 -0.84
C ALA A 137 -3.49 18.32 0.69
N ALA A 138 -2.30 18.14 1.29
CA ALA A 138 -2.11 18.07 2.74
C ALA A 138 -2.38 19.40 3.47
N PHE A 139 -2.30 20.53 2.77
CA PHE A 139 -2.56 21.86 3.31
C PHE A 139 -3.80 22.55 2.73
N ASN A 140 -4.50 21.89 1.80
CA ASN A 140 -5.72 22.44 1.21
C ASN A 140 -6.92 22.32 2.20
N PRO A 141 -7.51 23.42 2.66
CA PRO A 141 -8.64 23.36 3.59
C PRO A 141 -9.84 22.55 3.07
N ALA A 142 -10.09 22.57 1.77
CA ALA A 142 -11.17 21.80 1.16
C ALA A 142 -10.93 20.29 1.27
N SER A 143 -9.71 19.83 0.97
CA SER A 143 -9.30 18.43 1.11
C SER A 143 -9.34 17.97 2.56
N LEU A 144 -8.83 18.79 3.48
CA LEU A 144 -8.86 18.50 4.91
C LEU A 144 -10.30 18.43 5.45
N GLY A 145 -11.15 19.39 5.05
CA GLY A 145 -12.58 19.40 5.40
C GLY A 145 -13.32 18.19 4.81
N HIS A 146 -12.94 17.71 3.64
CA HIS A 146 -13.49 16.49 3.04
C HIS A 146 -13.15 15.27 3.92
N VAL A 147 -11.86 15.08 4.27
CA VAL A 147 -11.43 13.99 5.17
C VAL A 147 -12.18 14.00 6.49
N MET A 148 -12.27 15.16 7.14
CA MET A 148 -12.95 15.31 8.43
C MET A 148 -14.46 14.96 8.33
N ARG A 149 -15.13 15.36 7.25
CA ARG A 149 -16.56 15.08 7.04
C ARG A 149 -16.80 13.61 6.71
N THR A 150 -15.96 13.02 5.83
CA THR A 150 -16.10 11.62 5.43
C THR A 150 -15.90 10.68 6.61
N LEU A 151 -14.89 10.94 7.44
CA LEU A 151 -14.64 10.14 8.65
C LEU A 151 -15.61 10.47 9.80
N GLY A 152 -16.27 11.63 9.76
CA GLY A 152 -17.31 12.01 10.70
C GLY A 152 -16.90 11.86 12.17
N GLN A 153 -17.73 11.19 12.98
CA GLN A 153 -17.49 10.99 14.40
C GLN A 153 -16.20 10.23 14.70
N ASN A 154 -15.82 9.28 13.84
CA ASN A 154 -14.59 8.48 14.01
C ASN A 154 -13.34 9.35 13.94
N TYR A 155 -13.38 10.44 13.15
CA TYR A 155 -12.28 11.41 13.10
C TYR A 155 -12.09 12.13 14.44
N TYR A 156 -13.15 12.61 15.04
CA TYR A 156 -13.06 13.31 16.35
C TYR A 156 -12.62 12.37 17.47
N MET A 157 -13.04 11.11 17.42
CA MET A 157 -12.54 10.07 18.33
C MET A 157 -11.04 9.82 18.14
N LEU A 158 -10.57 9.74 16.87
CA LEU A 158 -9.14 9.64 16.56
C LEU A 158 -8.38 10.83 17.18
N VAL A 159 -8.84 12.06 16.94
CA VAL A 159 -8.23 13.28 17.48
C VAL A 159 -8.18 13.24 19.01
N ALA A 160 -9.25 12.83 19.67
CA ALA A 160 -9.31 12.71 21.13
C ALA A 160 -8.30 11.68 21.67
N VAL A 161 -8.19 10.50 21.02
CA VAL A 161 -7.22 9.47 21.38
C VAL A 161 -5.79 9.98 21.16
N CYS A 162 -5.51 10.63 20.03
CA CYS A 162 -4.20 11.23 19.76
C CYS A 162 -3.85 12.31 20.77
N ALA A 163 -4.78 13.19 21.11
CA ALA A 163 -4.58 14.21 22.15
C ALA A 163 -4.25 13.59 23.51
N GLY A 164 -4.95 12.51 23.89
CA GLY A 164 -4.66 11.75 25.11
C GLY A 164 -3.27 11.12 25.10
N VAL A 165 -2.87 10.51 23.98
CA VAL A 165 -1.52 9.93 23.78
C VAL A 165 -0.42 10.99 23.88
N TRP A 166 -0.62 12.16 23.24
CA TRP A 166 0.33 13.27 23.31
C TRP A 166 0.40 13.90 24.70
N LEU A 167 -0.74 14.01 25.39
CA LEU A 167 -0.76 14.47 26.76
C LEU A 167 0.00 13.53 27.70
N ALA A 168 -0.21 12.23 27.58
CA ALA A 168 0.55 11.21 28.33
C ALA A 168 2.05 11.31 28.04
N ALA A 169 2.43 11.45 26.75
CA ALA A 169 3.81 11.61 26.32
C ALA A 169 4.47 12.89 26.84
N ALA A 170 3.70 13.95 27.10
CA ALA A 170 4.20 15.18 27.70
C ALA A 170 4.33 15.08 29.23
N LEU A 171 3.37 14.45 29.92
CA LEU A 171 3.32 14.37 31.37
C LEU A 171 4.37 13.40 31.96
N VAL A 172 4.62 12.28 31.29
CA VAL A 172 5.58 11.27 31.77
C VAL A 172 7.00 11.85 31.91
N PRO A 173 7.57 12.52 30.90
CA PRO A 173 8.90 13.15 31.05
C PRO A 173 8.92 14.28 32.07
N ALA A 174 7.83 15.07 32.17
CA ALA A 174 7.74 16.18 33.14
C ALA A 174 7.82 15.69 34.60
N GLY A 175 7.21 14.53 34.90
CA GLY A 175 7.30 13.90 36.23
C GLY A 175 8.68 13.30 36.53
N LEU A 176 9.49 13.02 35.51
CA LEU A 176 10.78 12.37 35.63
C LEU A 176 12.00 13.31 35.48
N SER A 177 11.79 14.61 35.29
CA SER A 177 12.79 15.60 34.86
C SER A 177 14.07 15.70 35.74
N ALA A 178 14.07 15.13 36.97
CA ALA A 178 15.20 15.19 37.91
C ALA A 178 16.31 14.12 37.68
N MET A 179 16.15 13.15 36.77
CA MET A 179 16.95 11.91 36.72
C MET A 179 18.00 11.77 35.58
N GLY A 180 18.41 12.82 34.90
CA GLY A 180 19.54 12.77 33.95
C GLY A 180 19.25 12.12 32.58
N LEU A 181 20.24 11.51 31.92
CA LEU A 181 20.19 11.03 30.55
C LEU A 181 19.17 9.90 30.33
N VAL A 182 19.03 8.98 31.27
CA VAL A 182 18.08 7.86 31.17
C VAL A 182 16.64 8.37 31.09
N THR A 183 16.30 9.36 31.88
CA THR A 183 14.96 9.97 31.88
C THR A 183 14.66 10.70 30.59
N ARG A 184 15.65 11.38 30.01
CA ARG A 184 15.52 12.00 28.67
C ARG A 184 15.25 10.93 27.63
N GLY A 185 15.95 9.78 27.68
CA GLY A 185 15.71 8.65 26.79
C GLY A 185 14.29 8.12 26.89
N ILE A 186 13.77 7.94 28.09
CA ILE A 186 12.38 7.52 28.32
C ILE A 186 11.41 8.58 27.74
N GLY A 187 11.64 9.86 28.01
CA GLY A 187 10.81 10.94 27.49
C GLY A 187 10.75 10.98 25.97
N PHE A 188 11.91 10.89 25.31
CA PHE A 188 11.97 10.84 23.85
C PHE A 188 11.34 9.57 23.28
N SER A 189 11.46 8.41 23.97
CA SER A 189 10.78 7.18 23.56
C SER A 189 9.26 7.31 23.60
N PHE A 190 8.72 7.94 24.64
CA PHE A 190 7.28 8.22 24.71
C PHE A 190 6.83 9.20 23.65
N ALA A 191 7.60 10.25 23.35
CA ALA A 191 7.30 11.18 22.28
C ALA A 191 7.34 10.51 20.91
N ALA A 192 8.37 9.71 20.63
CA ALA A 192 8.46 8.93 19.39
C ALA A 192 7.30 7.92 19.27
N TRP A 193 6.94 7.24 20.34
CA TRP A 193 5.79 6.35 20.39
C TRP A 193 4.48 7.09 20.09
N ALA A 194 4.26 8.27 20.67
CA ALA A 194 3.08 9.09 20.40
C ALA A 194 2.96 9.48 18.92
N VAL A 195 4.09 9.86 18.28
CA VAL A 195 4.13 10.12 16.84
C VAL A 195 3.72 8.88 16.07
N LEU A 196 4.41 7.75 16.26
CA LEU A 196 4.18 6.50 15.52
C LEU A 196 2.75 6.00 15.67
N VAL A 197 2.21 6.04 16.88
CA VAL A 197 0.83 5.63 17.17
C VAL A 197 -0.17 6.54 16.47
N THR A 198 0.03 7.86 16.46
CA THR A 198 -0.84 8.80 15.76
C THR A 198 -0.94 8.45 14.27
N PHE A 199 0.20 8.17 13.63
CA PHE A 199 0.22 7.78 12.21
C PHE A 199 -0.40 6.40 11.99
N ALA A 200 -0.14 5.44 12.87
CA ALA A 200 -0.73 4.11 12.78
C ALA A 200 -2.26 4.12 12.95
N LEU A 201 -2.78 4.86 13.92
CA LEU A 201 -4.23 5.03 14.14
C LEU A 201 -4.89 5.73 12.95
N THR A 202 -4.24 6.78 12.41
CA THR A 202 -4.73 7.46 11.20
C THR A 202 -4.81 6.49 10.02
N GLY A 203 -3.78 5.66 9.81
CA GLY A 203 -3.77 4.66 8.74
C GLY A 203 -4.83 3.56 8.92
N THR A 204 -5.07 3.10 10.16
CA THR A 204 -6.14 2.11 10.41
C THR A 204 -7.52 2.68 10.14
N LEU A 205 -7.76 3.95 10.50
CA LEU A 205 -9.03 4.62 10.22
C LEU A 205 -9.25 4.82 8.71
N LEU A 206 -8.21 5.20 7.98
CA LEU A 206 -8.27 5.29 6.51
C LEU A 206 -8.62 3.96 5.86
N ARG A 207 -8.07 2.87 6.37
CA ARG A 207 -8.38 1.52 5.88
C ARG A 207 -9.85 1.17 6.08
N GLU A 208 -10.41 1.48 7.23
CA GLU A 208 -11.80 1.19 7.57
C GLU A 208 -12.80 1.95 6.68
N HIS A 209 -12.41 3.16 6.21
CA HIS A 209 -13.23 4.04 5.36
C HIS A 209 -12.70 4.15 3.92
N ARG A 210 -11.92 3.18 3.48
CA ARG A 210 -11.25 3.18 2.16
C ARG A 210 -12.21 3.44 1.00
N ASN A 211 -13.40 2.85 1.06
CA ASN A 211 -14.41 2.97 0.00
C ASN A 211 -15.12 4.33 -0.03
N ASP A 212 -15.07 5.07 1.08
CA ASP A 212 -15.72 6.38 1.21
C ASP A 212 -14.85 7.51 0.64
N PHE A 213 -13.56 7.26 0.54
CA PHE A 213 -12.63 8.12 -0.16
C PHE A 213 -12.50 7.59 -1.57
N ASP A 214 -12.77 8.25 -2.60
CA ASP A 214 -12.58 7.85 -4.00
C ASP A 214 -11.10 7.44 -4.36
N ILE A 215 -10.40 6.93 -3.35
CA ILE A 215 -8.96 6.63 -3.26
C ILE A 215 -8.73 5.12 -3.31
N ALA A 216 -9.77 4.34 -3.58
CA ALA A 216 -9.65 2.87 -3.62
C ALA A 216 -8.51 2.40 -4.56
N GLY A 217 -8.16 3.20 -5.58
CA GLY A 217 -7.04 2.94 -6.49
C GLY A 217 -5.66 3.43 -5.99
N GLU A 218 -5.60 4.35 -5.01
CA GLU A 218 -4.32 4.90 -4.54
C GLU A 218 -3.72 4.13 -3.35
N ILE A 219 -4.57 3.43 -2.57
CA ILE A 219 -4.12 2.59 -1.46
C ILE A 219 -4.21 1.12 -1.88
N GLU A 220 -3.11 0.61 -2.39
CA GLU A 220 -2.97 -0.81 -2.70
C GLU A 220 -3.05 -1.64 -1.41
N THR A 221 -3.97 -2.60 -1.34
CA THR A 221 -4.04 -3.56 -0.22
C THR A 221 -2.84 -4.50 -0.25
N GLU A 222 -2.52 -5.11 0.90
CA GLU A 222 -1.47 -6.13 0.97
C GLU A 222 -1.74 -7.29 -0.01
N THR A 223 -3.01 -7.66 -0.19
CA THR A 223 -3.43 -8.71 -1.12
C THR A 223 -3.16 -8.29 -2.58
N GLU A 224 -3.52 -7.07 -2.95
CA GLU A 224 -3.27 -6.51 -4.29
C GLU A 224 -1.76 -6.37 -4.56
N ARG A 225 -1.00 -5.95 -3.53
CA ARG A 225 0.45 -5.86 -3.61
C ARG A 225 1.10 -7.22 -3.82
N LEU A 226 0.70 -8.23 -3.05
CA LEU A 226 1.21 -9.59 -3.20
C LEU A 226 0.88 -10.14 -4.59
N ALA A 227 -0.35 -9.96 -5.07
CA ALA A 227 -0.76 -10.34 -6.41
C ALA A 227 0.06 -9.59 -7.49
N ARG A 228 0.36 -8.30 -7.28
CA ARG A 228 1.22 -7.55 -8.20
C ARG A 228 2.65 -8.05 -8.20
N LEU A 229 3.24 -8.35 -7.03
CA LEU A 229 4.58 -8.90 -6.93
C LEU A 229 4.67 -10.26 -7.60
N GLU A 230 3.67 -11.11 -7.39
CA GLU A 230 3.55 -12.41 -8.04
C GLU A 230 3.47 -12.28 -9.56
N ARG A 231 2.64 -11.37 -10.08
CA ARG A 231 2.58 -11.07 -11.53
C ARG A 231 3.90 -10.53 -12.08
N LEU A 232 4.66 -9.75 -11.31
CA LEU A 232 5.99 -9.29 -11.71
C LEU A 232 6.99 -10.44 -11.78
N GLU A 233 6.92 -11.41 -10.89
CA GLU A 233 7.74 -12.63 -10.94
C GLU A 233 7.35 -13.50 -12.13
N TRP A 234 6.07 -13.69 -12.41
CA TRP A 234 5.60 -14.37 -13.62
C TRP A 234 6.14 -13.71 -14.88
N ARG A 235 6.08 -12.37 -14.94
CA ARG A 235 6.58 -11.62 -16.09
C ARG A 235 8.09 -11.79 -16.29
N LYS A 236 8.89 -11.70 -15.24
CA LYS A 236 10.34 -11.96 -15.31
C LYS A 236 10.64 -13.38 -15.82
N THR A 237 9.89 -14.36 -15.32
CA THR A 237 10.06 -15.76 -15.75
C THR A 237 9.66 -15.95 -17.21
N LEU A 238 8.58 -15.28 -17.65
CA LEU A 238 8.12 -15.31 -19.05
C LEU A 238 9.13 -14.64 -19.97
N ASP A 239 9.66 -13.46 -19.61
CA ASP A 239 10.67 -12.74 -20.38
C ASP A 239 11.96 -13.56 -20.50
N LEU A 240 12.36 -14.28 -19.45
CA LEU A 240 13.51 -15.16 -19.44
C LEU A 240 13.30 -16.37 -20.38
N ALA A 241 12.12 -16.97 -20.34
CA ALA A 241 11.75 -18.06 -21.24
C ALA A 241 11.76 -17.59 -22.70
N TYR A 242 11.22 -16.41 -22.99
CA TYR A 242 11.21 -15.81 -24.31
C TYR A 242 12.63 -15.51 -24.83
N ALA A 243 13.49 -14.92 -23.98
CA ALA A 243 14.88 -14.64 -24.30
C ALA A 243 15.66 -15.94 -24.61
N SER A 244 15.46 -17.00 -23.82
CA SER A 244 16.06 -18.31 -24.06
C SER A 244 15.65 -18.90 -25.40
N MET A 245 14.35 -18.81 -25.75
CA MET A 245 13.84 -19.28 -27.05
C MET A 245 14.45 -18.52 -28.23
N ARG A 246 14.60 -17.19 -28.11
CA ARG A 246 15.25 -16.35 -29.14
C ARG A 246 16.76 -16.66 -29.28
N SER A 247 17.40 -17.13 -28.22
CA SER A 247 18.84 -17.50 -28.21
C SER A 247 19.10 -18.91 -28.66
N ASN A 248 18.15 -19.57 -29.33
CA ASN A 248 18.24 -20.99 -29.74
C ASN A 248 18.26 -22.01 -28.57
N LEU A 249 18.02 -21.57 -27.34
CA LEU A 249 17.87 -22.45 -26.18
C LEU A 249 16.39 -22.83 -25.97
N VAL A 250 15.75 -23.27 -27.02
CA VAL A 250 14.31 -23.52 -27.08
C VAL A 250 13.84 -24.49 -26.00
N ALA A 251 14.63 -25.58 -25.77
CA ALA A 251 14.29 -26.57 -24.75
C ALA A 251 14.30 -26.01 -23.33
N GLU A 252 15.21 -25.08 -23.02
CA GLU A 252 15.26 -24.39 -21.69
C GLU A 252 14.10 -23.42 -21.49
N GLY A 253 13.77 -22.66 -22.53
CA GLY A 253 12.60 -21.79 -22.52
C GLY A 253 11.31 -22.56 -22.22
N TYR A 254 11.13 -23.71 -22.89
CA TYR A 254 10.00 -24.60 -22.62
C TYR A 254 10.00 -25.20 -21.22
N ALA A 255 11.14 -25.61 -20.73
CA ALA A 255 11.26 -26.16 -19.38
C ALA A 255 10.86 -25.11 -18.34
N THR A 256 11.22 -23.85 -18.58
CA THR A 256 10.87 -22.73 -17.71
C THR A 256 9.36 -22.47 -17.72
N LEU A 257 8.72 -22.45 -18.89
CA LEU A 257 7.26 -22.28 -19.00
C LEU A 257 6.49 -23.45 -18.37
N ARG A 258 6.94 -24.70 -18.60
CA ARG A 258 6.30 -25.87 -17.99
C ARG A 258 6.40 -25.83 -16.47
N ARG A 259 7.55 -25.41 -15.93
CA ARG A 259 7.72 -25.26 -14.48
C ARG A 259 6.77 -24.21 -13.92
N LEU A 260 6.68 -23.04 -14.55
CA LEU A 260 5.75 -21.98 -14.14
C LEU A 260 4.29 -22.46 -14.19
N SER A 261 3.90 -23.14 -15.26
CA SER A 261 2.55 -23.72 -15.37
C SER A 261 2.31 -24.87 -14.35
N ALA A 262 3.33 -25.66 -14.03
CA ALA A 262 3.19 -26.76 -13.05
C ALA A 262 3.12 -26.26 -11.61
N GLU A 263 3.85 -25.18 -11.27
CA GLU A 263 3.80 -24.56 -9.95
C GLU A 263 2.41 -23.95 -9.65
N HIS A 264 1.66 -23.59 -10.70
CA HIS A 264 0.36 -22.95 -10.62
C HIS A 264 -0.75 -23.69 -11.37
N HIS A 265 -0.65 -25.03 -11.48
CA HIS A 265 -1.52 -25.87 -12.32
C HIS A 265 -3.04 -25.75 -12.03
N ASP A 266 -3.40 -25.32 -10.81
CA ASP A 266 -4.79 -25.13 -10.41
C ASP A 266 -5.33 -23.72 -10.68
N SER A 267 -4.46 -22.77 -11.08
CA SER A 267 -4.83 -21.38 -11.29
C SER A 267 -5.17 -21.10 -12.75
N LEU A 268 -6.46 -20.97 -13.06
CA LEU A 268 -6.93 -20.44 -14.34
C LEU A 268 -6.36 -19.05 -14.65
N GLU A 269 -6.12 -18.23 -13.61
CA GLU A 269 -5.62 -16.87 -13.77
C GLU A 269 -4.27 -16.85 -14.47
N ILE A 270 -3.33 -17.72 -14.08
CA ILE A 270 -2.00 -17.73 -14.70
C ILE A 270 -2.05 -18.31 -16.13
N GLU A 271 -2.90 -19.31 -16.39
CA GLU A 271 -3.05 -19.86 -17.74
C GLU A 271 -3.59 -18.81 -18.72
N TYR A 272 -4.61 -18.03 -18.33
CA TYR A 272 -5.11 -16.90 -19.11
C TYR A 272 -4.06 -15.80 -19.27
N TRP A 273 -3.34 -15.48 -18.21
CA TRP A 273 -2.28 -14.48 -18.24
C TRP A 273 -1.14 -14.90 -19.18
N LEU A 274 -0.70 -16.15 -19.12
CA LEU A 274 0.29 -16.70 -20.04
C LEU A 274 -0.22 -16.65 -21.49
N PHE A 275 -1.45 -17.12 -21.73
CA PHE A 275 -2.06 -17.10 -23.04
C PHE A 275 -2.05 -15.68 -23.64
N ASP A 276 -2.55 -14.71 -22.94
CA ASP A 276 -2.67 -13.33 -23.44
C ASP A 276 -1.28 -12.69 -23.68
N ASN A 277 -0.31 -12.88 -22.79
CA ASN A 277 1.04 -12.32 -23.00
C ASN A 277 1.82 -13.02 -24.11
N MET A 278 1.67 -14.34 -24.27
CA MET A 278 2.36 -15.08 -25.31
C MET A 278 1.74 -14.88 -26.71
N LEU A 279 0.52 -14.35 -26.79
CA LEU A 279 -0.07 -13.92 -28.07
C LEU A 279 0.69 -12.77 -28.73
N GLU A 280 1.45 -11.98 -27.95
CA GLU A 280 2.31 -10.90 -28.44
C GLU A 280 3.63 -11.42 -29.05
N TRP A 281 3.95 -12.69 -28.87
CA TRP A 281 5.19 -13.30 -29.40
C TRP A 281 5.14 -13.49 -30.90
N GLU A 282 6.30 -13.48 -31.57
CA GLU A 282 6.42 -13.77 -32.99
C GLU A 282 5.94 -15.20 -33.31
N ASP A 283 6.28 -16.17 -32.47
CA ASP A 283 5.79 -17.54 -32.55
C ASP A 283 4.63 -17.77 -31.56
N ARG A 284 3.42 -17.81 -32.10
CA ARG A 284 2.19 -17.98 -31.33
C ARG A 284 1.81 -19.42 -31.05
N ARG A 285 2.61 -20.43 -31.51
CA ARG A 285 2.26 -21.86 -31.35
C ARG A 285 2.00 -22.20 -29.89
N HIS A 286 2.84 -21.68 -28.99
CA HIS A 286 2.72 -21.96 -27.55
C HIS A 286 1.51 -21.32 -26.91
N ALA A 287 1.16 -20.09 -27.31
CA ALA A 287 -0.08 -19.47 -26.88
C ALA A 287 -1.29 -20.31 -27.30
N LEU A 288 -1.26 -20.85 -28.52
CA LEU A 288 -2.33 -21.70 -29.03
C LEU A 288 -2.39 -23.05 -28.28
N GLU A 289 -1.27 -23.64 -27.87
CA GLU A 289 -1.24 -24.85 -27.03
C GLU A 289 -1.91 -24.59 -25.66
N ILE A 290 -1.62 -23.42 -25.05
CA ILE A 290 -2.30 -23.03 -23.80
C ILE A 290 -3.77 -22.78 -24.07
N GLY A 291 -4.10 -22.10 -25.16
CA GLY A 291 -5.48 -21.87 -25.59
C GLY A 291 -6.26 -23.16 -25.78
N ALA A 292 -5.66 -24.20 -26.35
CA ALA A 292 -6.30 -25.52 -26.49
C ALA A 292 -6.62 -26.12 -25.12
N ARG A 293 -5.65 -26.11 -24.18
CA ARG A 293 -5.87 -26.59 -22.81
C ARG A 293 -6.97 -25.83 -22.07
N LEU A 294 -6.99 -24.51 -22.22
CA LEU A 294 -8.05 -23.68 -21.62
C LEU A 294 -9.42 -24.02 -22.18
N VAL A 295 -9.55 -24.20 -23.49
CA VAL A 295 -10.81 -24.66 -24.13
C VAL A 295 -11.23 -26.01 -23.57
N GLU A 296 -10.33 -26.98 -23.50
CA GLU A 296 -10.60 -28.33 -23.02
C GLU A 296 -11.04 -28.31 -21.53
N ARG A 297 -10.41 -27.46 -20.72
CA ARG A 297 -10.77 -27.30 -19.31
C ARG A 297 -12.14 -26.69 -19.16
N HIS A 298 -12.49 -25.62 -19.89
CA HIS A 298 -13.84 -25.05 -19.85
C HIS A 298 -14.91 -26.03 -20.34
N VAL A 299 -14.60 -26.87 -21.32
CA VAL A 299 -15.52 -27.94 -21.74
C VAL A 299 -15.71 -28.94 -20.61
N ALA A 300 -14.66 -29.32 -19.91
CA ALA A 300 -14.73 -30.24 -18.77
C ALA A 300 -15.51 -29.65 -17.59
N ASP A 301 -15.37 -28.35 -17.34
CA ASP A 301 -16.07 -27.60 -16.30
C ASP A 301 -17.53 -27.27 -16.68
N GLY A 302 -17.95 -27.56 -17.93
CA GLY A 302 -19.30 -27.29 -18.46
C GLY A 302 -19.53 -25.86 -18.94
N ASP A 303 -18.49 -25.03 -19.00
CA ASP A 303 -18.56 -23.61 -19.38
C ASP A 303 -18.45 -23.44 -20.90
N MET A 304 -19.43 -24.02 -21.62
CA MET A 304 -19.41 -24.12 -23.08
C MET A 304 -19.35 -22.78 -23.81
N THR A 305 -19.91 -21.73 -23.19
CA THR A 305 -19.91 -20.38 -23.80
C THR A 305 -18.50 -19.81 -23.88
N LEU A 306 -17.78 -19.83 -22.77
CA LEU A 306 -16.39 -19.36 -22.72
C LEU A 306 -15.47 -20.23 -23.56
N ALA A 307 -15.66 -21.56 -23.54
CA ALA A 307 -14.90 -22.49 -24.36
C ALA A 307 -15.07 -22.18 -25.86
N LEU A 308 -16.30 -21.91 -26.31
CA LEU A 308 -16.58 -21.57 -27.73
C LEU A 308 -16.00 -20.19 -28.12
N GLU A 309 -16.08 -19.20 -27.24
CA GLU A 309 -15.47 -17.89 -27.49
C GLU A 309 -13.95 -17.98 -27.62
N LEU A 310 -13.30 -18.72 -26.71
CA LEU A 310 -11.88 -18.92 -26.73
C LEU A 310 -11.42 -19.72 -27.95
N PHE A 311 -12.15 -20.79 -28.31
CA PHE A 311 -11.91 -21.54 -29.53
C PHE A 311 -11.99 -20.63 -30.77
N THR A 312 -13.04 -19.84 -30.87
CA THR A 312 -13.22 -18.91 -32.00
C THR A 312 -12.11 -17.85 -32.05
N ARG A 313 -11.63 -17.37 -30.92
CA ARG A 313 -10.49 -16.46 -30.82
C ARG A 313 -9.20 -17.12 -31.34
N CYS A 314 -8.90 -18.34 -30.89
CA CYS A 314 -7.74 -19.09 -31.34
C CYS A 314 -7.80 -19.43 -32.84
N ARG A 315 -8.96 -19.82 -33.34
CA ARG A 315 -9.19 -20.16 -34.75
C ARG A 315 -9.01 -18.96 -35.70
N ARG A 316 -9.42 -17.76 -35.27
CA ARG A 316 -9.14 -16.52 -36.03
C ARG A 316 -7.66 -16.21 -36.16
N MET A 317 -6.85 -16.58 -35.16
CA MET A 317 -5.40 -16.37 -35.17
C MET A 317 -4.67 -17.43 -35.97
N SER A 318 -5.14 -18.66 -35.92
CA SER A 318 -4.59 -19.80 -36.68
C SER A 318 -5.72 -20.66 -37.21
N PRO A 319 -5.97 -20.64 -38.53
CA PRO A 319 -6.97 -21.49 -39.17
C PRO A 319 -6.75 -23.00 -38.97
N SER A 320 -5.54 -23.40 -38.61
CA SER A 320 -5.18 -24.79 -38.29
C SER A 320 -5.32 -25.16 -36.81
N PHE A 321 -5.88 -24.25 -35.99
CA PHE A 321 -6.05 -24.50 -34.57
C PHE A 321 -7.06 -25.63 -34.33
N THR A 322 -6.69 -26.61 -33.51
CA THR A 322 -7.52 -27.77 -33.14
C THR A 322 -7.46 -27.98 -31.64
N VAL A 323 -8.49 -28.63 -31.11
CA VAL A 323 -8.59 -29.08 -29.73
C VAL A 323 -8.81 -30.60 -29.75
N GLN A 324 -8.75 -31.24 -28.57
CA GLN A 324 -9.01 -32.69 -28.50
C GLN A 324 -10.36 -33.06 -29.13
N PRO A 325 -10.48 -34.21 -29.81
CA PRO A 325 -11.70 -34.60 -30.52
C PRO A 325 -12.94 -34.63 -29.65
N ALA A 326 -12.80 -35.04 -28.38
CA ALA A 326 -13.90 -35.04 -27.44
C ALA A 326 -14.43 -33.63 -27.12
N ALA A 327 -13.52 -32.66 -26.91
CA ALA A 327 -13.88 -31.28 -26.68
C ALA A 327 -14.48 -30.63 -27.94
N ALA A 328 -13.91 -30.91 -29.10
CA ALA A 328 -14.43 -30.43 -30.39
C ALA A 328 -15.87 -30.93 -30.63
N ALA A 329 -16.16 -32.23 -30.39
CA ALA A 329 -17.49 -32.78 -30.54
C ALA A 329 -18.52 -32.16 -29.57
N ALA A 330 -18.14 -31.95 -28.29
CA ALA A 330 -18.98 -31.30 -27.31
C ALA A 330 -19.30 -29.84 -27.70
N LEU A 331 -18.28 -29.07 -28.12
CA LEU A 331 -18.46 -27.71 -28.58
C LEU A 331 -19.28 -27.60 -29.86
N ALA A 332 -19.11 -28.51 -30.82
CA ALA A 332 -19.92 -28.55 -32.05
C ALA A 332 -21.38 -28.79 -31.73
N GLY A 333 -21.68 -29.71 -30.81
CA GLY A 333 -23.06 -29.93 -30.30
C GLY A 333 -23.65 -28.69 -29.67
N PHE A 334 -22.90 -28.02 -28.81
CA PHE A 334 -23.31 -26.76 -28.18
C PHE A 334 -23.51 -25.64 -29.21
N ALA A 335 -22.58 -25.44 -30.15
CA ALA A 335 -22.67 -24.42 -31.18
C ALA A 335 -23.95 -24.57 -32.02
N ARG A 336 -24.33 -25.80 -32.41
CA ARG A 336 -25.58 -26.10 -33.10
C ARG A 336 -26.80 -25.73 -32.25
N SER A 337 -26.76 -26.06 -30.95
CA SER A 337 -27.91 -25.79 -30.04
C SER A 337 -28.22 -24.31 -29.88
N ILE A 338 -27.21 -23.43 -30.11
CA ILE A 338 -27.38 -21.96 -30.05
C ILE A 338 -27.42 -21.30 -31.43
N GLY A 339 -27.58 -22.09 -32.53
CA GLY A 339 -27.73 -21.57 -33.90
C GLY A 339 -26.44 -21.04 -34.54
N ARG A 340 -25.25 -21.44 -34.04
CA ARG A 340 -23.94 -21.09 -34.60
C ARG A 340 -23.39 -22.22 -35.50
N ASP A 341 -24.12 -22.56 -36.56
CA ASP A 341 -23.79 -23.69 -37.45
C ASP A 341 -22.42 -23.57 -38.11
N GLY A 342 -22.01 -22.34 -38.52
CA GLY A 342 -20.66 -22.15 -39.06
C GLY A 342 -19.54 -22.52 -38.13
N ALA A 343 -19.66 -22.21 -36.85
CA ALA A 343 -18.68 -22.59 -35.83
C ALA A 343 -18.69 -24.13 -35.57
N ALA A 344 -19.86 -24.74 -35.67
CA ALA A 344 -20.01 -26.20 -35.53
C ALA A 344 -19.34 -26.94 -36.70
N ASP A 345 -19.45 -26.44 -37.93
CA ASP A 345 -18.80 -27.03 -39.09
C ASP A 345 -17.28 -26.85 -39.05
N GLU A 346 -16.77 -25.72 -38.59
CA GLU A 346 -15.33 -25.52 -38.35
C GLU A 346 -14.75 -26.50 -37.31
N LEU A 347 -15.50 -26.78 -36.25
CA LEU A 347 -15.13 -27.77 -35.21
C LEU A 347 -15.16 -29.20 -35.76
N ALA A 348 -16.09 -29.53 -36.65
CA ALA A 348 -16.21 -30.85 -37.27
C ALA A 348 -15.14 -31.14 -38.32
N THR A 349 -14.61 -30.12 -39.00
CA THR A 349 -13.58 -30.26 -40.06
C THR A 349 -12.16 -30.19 -39.53
N GLY A 350 -11.96 -29.76 -38.30
CA GLY A 350 -10.66 -29.60 -37.66
C GLY A 350 -10.27 -30.73 -36.70
N GLY A 351 -11.09 -31.75 -36.51
CA GLY A 351 -10.86 -32.90 -35.61
C GLY A 351 -10.19 -34.10 -36.28
#